data_78d6b0040ae49eb6788994cb09abfd4b
#
_entry.id   78d6b0040ae49eb6788994cb09abfd4b
#
_cell.length_a   1.000
_cell.length_b   1.000
_cell.length_c   1.000
_cell.angle_alpha   90.00
_cell.angle_beta   90.00
_cell.angle_gamma   90.00
#
_symmetry.space_group_name_H-M   'P 1'
#
loop_
_entity.id
_entity.type
_entity.pdbx_description
1 polymer ?
#
loop_
_entity_poly.entity_id
_entity_poly.type
_entity_poly.pdbx_seq_one_letter_code
_entity_poly.pdbx_strand_id
1 'polypeptide(L)'
;MILGILRRNRRLENRITAARIGQTCVVTLEPIENEIDEAIDLVFAPPDQIPVLSDLVDDAADSDAEIPDPPEPIENGVIDLGRVATDALYLAIDPYPRRSDALFEPLVVADDPRDHPFAALKALKLVPKPRRSKKPRD
;
A
#
# COMPACT_ATOMS: atom_id res chain seq x y z
N MET A 1 6.04 -22.75 12.00
CA MET A 1 7.41 -23.31 12.15
C MET A 1 8.21 -22.31 12.96
N ILE A 2 8.76 -22.72 14.12
CA ILE A 2 9.46 -21.83 15.04
C ILE A 2 10.96 -22.05 14.84
N LEU A 3 11.70 -20.98 14.57
CA LEU A 3 13.15 -21.02 14.47
C LEU A 3 13.76 -20.70 15.85
N GLY A 4 14.62 -21.59 16.37
CA GLY A 4 15.11 -21.53 17.75
C GLY A 4 16.04 -20.35 18.07
N ILE A 5 16.52 -20.30 19.33
CA ILE A 5 17.23 -19.18 19.99
C ILE A 5 18.28 -18.51 19.10
N LEU A 6 18.02 -17.26 18.70
CA LEU A 6 18.88 -16.47 17.81
C LEU A 6 19.46 -15.28 18.59
N ARG A 7 20.79 -15.18 18.64
CA ARG A 7 21.53 -14.07 19.28
C ARG A 7 22.20 -13.13 18.28
N ARG A 8 21.87 -13.24 16.98
CA ARG A 8 22.46 -12.41 15.91
C ARG A 8 21.38 -12.03 14.91
N ASN A 9 21.62 -10.94 14.19
CA ASN A 9 20.81 -10.53 13.06
C ASN A 9 20.64 -11.68 12.07
N ARG A 10 19.42 -11.85 11.56
CA ARG A 10 19.08 -12.87 10.58
C ARG A 10 18.29 -12.22 9.44
N ARG A 11 18.74 -12.45 8.22
CA ARG A 11 18.00 -12.12 7.02
C ARG A 11 17.16 -13.32 6.63
N LEU A 12 15.90 -13.09 6.36
CA LEU A 12 14.95 -14.07 5.86
C LEU A 12 14.57 -13.69 4.44
N GLU A 13 15.18 -14.37 3.47
CA GLU A 13 14.78 -14.31 2.07
C GLU A 13 14.01 -15.59 1.76
N ASN A 14 12.72 -15.50 1.58
CA ASN A 14 11.91 -16.64 1.22
C ASN A 14 10.72 -16.19 0.37
N ARG A 15 10.27 -17.09 -0.54
CA ARG A 15 9.02 -16.91 -1.26
C ARG A 15 7.91 -17.62 -0.50
N ILE A 16 6.82 -16.94 -0.29
CA ILE A 16 5.58 -17.62 0.09
C ILE A 16 5.11 -18.36 -1.14
N THR A 17 5.28 -19.67 -1.11
CA THR A 17 4.80 -20.50 -2.20
C THR A 17 3.29 -20.50 -2.25
N ALA A 18 2.75 -20.06 -3.37
CA ALA A 18 1.41 -20.27 -3.89
C ALA A 18 0.30 -20.52 -2.85
N ALA A 19 -0.17 -19.46 -2.23
CA ALA A 19 -1.43 -19.51 -1.51
C ALA A 19 -2.59 -19.28 -2.49
N ARG A 20 -3.58 -20.18 -2.48
CA ARG A 20 -4.84 -19.95 -3.17
C ARG A 20 -5.85 -19.40 -2.19
N ILE A 21 -6.47 -18.29 -2.56
CA ILE A 21 -7.49 -17.65 -1.75
C ILE A 21 -8.77 -17.49 -2.56
N GLY A 22 -9.91 -17.78 -1.90
CA GLY A 22 -11.21 -17.46 -2.43
C GLY A 22 -11.58 -16.03 -2.06
N GLN A 23 -11.99 -15.23 -3.06
CA GLN A 23 -12.44 -13.86 -2.90
C GLN A 23 -13.75 -13.65 -3.65
N THR A 24 -14.37 -12.48 -3.49
CA THR A 24 -15.55 -12.09 -4.26
C THR A 24 -15.19 -10.97 -5.21
N CYS A 25 -15.47 -11.12 -6.49
CA CYS A 25 -15.28 -10.07 -7.47
C CYS A 25 -16.09 -8.82 -7.08
N VAL A 26 -15.42 -7.65 -6.99
CA VAL A 26 -16.09 -6.40 -6.58
C VAL A 26 -17.05 -5.84 -7.63
N VAL A 27 -17.02 -6.36 -8.86
CA VAL A 27 -17.87 -5.91 -9.97
C VAL A 27 -19.06 -6.81 -10.16
N THR A 28 -18.82 -8.14 -10.25
CA THR A 28 -19.87 -9.11 -10.56
C THR A 28 -20.47 -9.79 -9.34
N LEU A 29 -19.83 -9.63 -8.17
CA LEU A 29 -20.17 -10.29 -6.90
C LEU A 29 -20.09 -11.83 -6.96
N GLU A 30 -19.44 -12.37 -7.98
CA GLU A 30 -19.20 -13.80 -8.11
C GLU A 30 -17.93 -14.23 -7.37
N PRO A 31 -17.86 -15.47 -6.89
CA PRO A 31 -16.65 -16.01 -6.29
C PRO A 31 -15.54 -16.15 -7.33
N ILE A 32 -14.32 -15.80 -6.94
CA ILE A 32 -13.10 -15.97 -7.74
C ILE A 32 -12.01 -16.59 -6.89
N GLU A 33 -11.07 -17.28 -7.52
CA GLU A 33 -9.86 -17.78 -6.89
C GLU A 33 -8.65 -17.00 -7.41
N ASN A 34 -7.81 -16.56 -6.48
CA ASN A 34 -6.55 -15.88 -6.79
C ASN A 34 -5.38 -16.68 -6.22
N GLU A 35 -4.30 -16.71 -6.96
CA GLU A 35 -3.02 -17.23 -6.49
C GLU A 35 -2.13 -16.06 -6.05
N ILE A 36 -1.51 -16.21 -4.88
CA ILE A 36 -0.58 -15.24 -4.32
C ILE A 36 0.79 -15.90 -4.26
N ASP A 37 1.78 -15.21 -4.82
CA ASP A 37 3.20 -15.56 -4.74
C ASP A 37 3.95 -14.30 -4.31
N GLU A 38 4.33 -14.23 -3.03
CA GLU A 38 4.97 -13.06 -2.45
C GLU A 38 6.37 -13.38 -1.97
N ALA A 39 7.32 -12.48 -2.27
CA ALA A 39 8.68 -12.59 -1.80
C ALA A 39 8.87 -11.84 -0.48
N ILE A 40 9.38 -12.52 0.52
CA ILE A 40 9.71 -11.93 1.82
C ILE A 40 11.20 -11.64 1.86
N ASP A 41 11.57 -10.39 2.14
CA ASP A 41 12.94 -9.98 2.48
C ASP A 41 12.89 -9.15 3.76
N LEU A 42 13.13 -9.81 4.90
CA LEU A 42 13.09 -9.20 6.22
C LEU A 42 14.39 -9.48 6.96
N VAL A 43 14.85 -8.48 7.69
CA VAL A 43 15.97 -8.59 8.62
C VAL A 43 15.44 -8.63 10.04
N PHE A 44 15.86 -9.61 10.84
CA PHE A 44 15.50 -9.73 12.24
C PHE A 44 16.71 -9.45 13.12
N ALA A 45 16.50 -8.69 14.19
CA ALA A 45 17.54 -8.36 15.17
C ALA A 45 17.03 -8.51 16.61
N PRO A 46 17.92 -8.79 17.56
CA PRO A 46 17.60 -8.65 18.99
C PRO A 46 17.15 -7.21 19.28
N PRO A 47 16.18 -7.01 20.20
CA PRO A 47 15.63 -5.67 20.47
C PRO A 47 16.66 -4.61 20.86
N ASP A 48 17.75 -5.03 21.52
CA ASP A 48 18.87 -4.16 21.91
C ASP A 48 19.78 -3.74 20.75
N GLN A 49 19.59 -4.30 19.56
CA GLN A 49 20.37 -4.02 18.35
C GLN A 49 19.54 -3.33 17.27
N ILE A 50 18.28 -3.03 17.53
CA ILE A 50 17.41 -2.30 16.60
C ILE A 50 17.66 -0.80 16.79
N PRO A 51 18.11 -0.08 15.75
CA PRO A 51 18.30 1.36 15.83
C PRO A 51 16.95 2.07 16.05
N VAL A 52 16.99 3.18 16.78
CA VAL A 52 15.81 4.03 16.93
C VAL A 52 15.56 4.73 15.59
N LEU A 53 14.29 4.84 15.19
CA LEU A 53 13.92 5.43 13.89
C LEU A 53 14.49 6.85 13.70
N SER A 54 14.61 7.64 14.77
CA SER A 54 15.23 8.96 14.73
C SER A 54 16.67 8.93 14.20
N ASP A 55 17.44 7.93 14.62
CA ASP A 55 18.85 7.81 14.26
C ASP A 55 19.00 7.47 12.77
N LEU A 56 18.08 6.65 12.24
CA LEU A 56 18.03 6.30 10.80
C LEU A 56 17.65 7.50 9.92
N VAL A 57 16.76 8.36 10.41
CA VAL A 57 16.32 9.56 9.69
C VAL A 57 17.42 10.63 9.70
N ASP A 58 18.11 10.80 10.82
CA ASP A 58 19.21 11.79 10.96
C ASP A 58 20.40 11.39 10.05
N ASP A 59 20.74 10.11 9.97
CA ASP A 59 21.81 9.60 9.08
C ASP A 59 21.45 9.75 7.59
N ALA A 60 20.15 9.70 7.24
CA ALA A 60 19.67 9.84 5.87
C ALA A 60 19.47 11.32 5.44
N ALA A 61 19.38 12.25 6.39
CA ALA A 61 19.11 13.67 6.12
C ALA A 61 20.20 14.34 5.26
N ASP A 62 21.42 13.82 5.26
CA ASP A 62 22.55 14.31 4.46
C ASP A 62 22.73 13.59 3.10
N SER A 63 21.86 12.65 2.77
CA SER A 63 21.94 11.87 1.52
C SER A 63 20.56 11.66 0.90
N ASP A 64 20.46 11.72 -0.45
CA ASP A 64 19.28 11.29 -1.20
C ASP A 64 19.09 9.75 -1.16
N ALA A 65 19.64 9.08 -0.15
CA ALA A 65 19.55 7.65 0.02
C ALA A 65 18.18 7.25 0.62
N GLU A 66 17.60 6.20 0.08
CA GLU A 66 16.40 5.60 0.63
C GLU A 66 16.68 5.08 2.04
N ILE A 67 15.84 5.46 3.01
CA ILE A 67 15.97 5.01 4.39
C ILE A 67 15.65 3.51 4.41
N PRO A 68 16.60 2.64 4.82
CA PRO A 68 16.34 1.21 4.88
C PRO A 68 15.31 0.89 5.96
N ASP A 69 14.46 -0.10 5.69
CA ASP A 69 13.51 -0.59 6.68
C ASP A 69 14.25 -1.10 7.93
N PRO A 70 13.81 -0.70 9.14
CA PRO A 70 14.41 -1.17 10.37
C PRO A 70 14.22 -2.69 10.54
N PRO A 71 15.18 -3.39 11.16
CA PRO A 71 15.02 -4.81 11.45
C PRO A 71 13.80 -5.10 12.34
N GLU A 72 13.14 -6.22 12.09
CA GLU A 72 12.07 -6.73 12.93
C GLU A 72 12.62 -7.32 14.25
N PRO A 73 11.92 -7.17 15.38
CA PRO A 73 12.39 -7.67 16.65
C PRO A 73 12.34 -9.20 16.77
N ILE A 74 13.41 -9.79 17.29
CA ILE A 74 13.41 -11.19 17.72
C ILE A 74 12.81 -11.27 19.12
N GLU A 75 11.57 -11.72 19.25
CA GLU A 75 10.87 -11.85 20.52
C GLU A 75 11.27 -13.15 21.24
N ASN A 76 11.73 -13.04 22.49
CA ASN A 76 12.13 -14.21 23.32
C ASN A 76 13.16 -15.15 22.64
N GLY A 77 13.99 -14.62 21.75
CA GLY A 77 14.99 -15.40 21.01
C GLY A 77 14.38 -16.30 19.91
N VAL A 78 13.17 -16.02 19.47
CA VAL A 78 12.42 -16.84 18.50
C VAL A 78 11.87 -15.96 17.39
N ILE A 79 11.85 -16.47 16.15
CA ILE A 79 11.14 -15.90 15.02
C ILE A 79 9.96 -16.81 14.69
N ASP A 80 8.74 -16.28 14.74
CA ASP A 80 7.54 -17.00 14.32
C ASP A 80 7.33 -16.87 12.81
N LEU A 81 7.83 -17.84 12.08
CA LEU A 81 7.70 -17.87 10.61
C LEU A 81 6.24 -18.01 10.15
N GLY A 82 5.36 -18.58 10.99
CA GLY A 82 3.94 -18.68 10.67
C GLY A 82 3.29 -17.31 10.65
N ARG A 83 3.59 -16.48 11.66
CA ARG A 83 3.12 -15.09 11.72
C ARG A 83 3.65 -14.27 10.54
N VAL A 84 4.96 -14.33 10.29
CA VAL A 84 5.58 -13.61 9.16
C VAL A 84 4.92 -13.96 7.83
N ALA A 85 4.73 -15.26 7.57
CA ALA A 85 4.08 -15.71 6.34
C ALA A 85 2.61 -15.26 6.26
N THR A 86 1.91 -15.24 7.39
CA THR A 86 0.51 -14.78 7.44
C THR A 86 0.42 -13.29 7.18
N ASP A 87 1.27 -12.49 7.80
CA ASP A 87 1.28 -11.03 7.64
C ASP A 87 1.60 -10.66 6.17
N ALA A 88 2.61 -11.29 5.58
CA ALA A 88 2.96 -11.09 4.17
C ALA A 88 1.82 -11.52 3.23
N LEU A 89 1.15 -12.64 3.52
CA LEU A 89 -0.01 -13.09 2.74
C LEU A 89 -1.13 -12.05 2.80
N TYR A 90 -1.46 -11.52 3.99
CA TYR A 90 -2.51 -10.51 4.13
C TYR A 90 -2.19 -9.22 3.37
N LEU A 91 -0.94 -8.80 3.35
CA LEU A 91 -0.50 -7.62 2.61
C LEU A 91 -0.56 -7.82 1.09
N ALA A 92 -0.36 -9.04 0.62
CA ALA A 92 -0.39 -9.39 -0.81
C ALA A 92 -1.81 -9.63 -1.36
N ILE A 93 -2.83 -9.75 -0.50
CA ILE A 93 -4.22 -9.92 -0.92
C ILE A 93 -4.71 -8.64 -1.61
N ASP A 94 -5.17 -8.77 -2.87
CA ASP A 94 -5.84 -7.66 -3.55
C ASP A 94 -7.14 -7.27 -2.80
N PRO A 95 -7.25 -6.05 -2.28
CA PRO A 95 -8.45 -5.60 -1.57
C PRO A 95 -9.65 -5.36 -2.51
N TYR A 96 -9.42 -5.27 -3.82
CA TYR A 96 -10.45 -5.03 -4.83
C TYR A 96 -10.39 -6.05 -5.97
N PRO A 97 -10.52 -7.34 -5.67
CA PRO A 97 -10.34 -8.41 -6.64
C PRO A 97 -11.37 -8.32 -7.75
N ARG A 98 -10.90 -8.45 -8.99
CA ARG A 98 -11.76 -8.40 -10.18
C ARG A 98 -11.50 -9.59 -11.07
N ARG A 99 -12.56 -10.14 -11.60
CA ARG A 99 -12.47 -11.08 -12.70
C ARG A 99 -11.97 -10.37 -13.96
N SER A 100 -11.11 -10.97 -14.75
CA SER A 100 -10.47 -10.35 -15.91
C SER A 100 -11.45 -9.90 -17.00
N ASP A 101 -12.64 -10.52 -17.05
CA ASP A 101 -13.73 -10.23 -17.99
C ASP A 101 -14.86 -9.40 -17.37
N ALA A 102 -14.69 -8.92 -16.12
CA ALA A 102 -15.71 -8.13 -15.43
C ALA A 102 -15.88 -6.75 -16.06
N LEU A 103 -17.06 -6.50 -16.61
CA LEU A 103 -17.46 -5.18 -17.10
C LEU A 103 -18.41 -4.53 -16.09
N PHE A 104 -18.12 -3.30 -15.75
CA PHE A 104 -19.03 -2.50 -14.93
C PHE A 104 -20.10 -1.87 -15.81
N GLU A 105 -21.33 -2.33 -15.65
CA GLU A 105 -22.51 -1.71 -16.27
C GLU A 105 -23.19 -0.82 -15.22
N PRO A 106 -23.15 0.52 -15.34
CA PRO A 106 -23.81 1.39 -14.38
C PRO A 106 -25.33 1.18 -14.46
N LEU A 107 -25.95 0.81 -13.35
CA LEU A 107 -27.41 0.70 -13.22
C LEU A 107 -28.13 2.05 -13.30
N VAL A 108 -27.37 3.14 -13.17
CA VAL A 108 -27.91 4.49 -13.18
C VAL A 108 -27.73 5.05 -14.59
N VAL A 109 -28.84 5.19 -15.29
CA VAL A 109 -28.91 6.08 -16.47
C VAL A 109 -28.62 7.48 -15.92
N ALA A 110 -27.52 8.10 -16.38
CA ALA A 110 -27.19 9.46 -15.97
C ALA A 110 -28.41 10.35 -16.29
N ASP A 111 -28.99 10.96 -15.26
CA ASP A 111 -30.01 11.97 -15.43
C ASP A 111 -29.52 13.05 -16.40
N ASP A 112 -30.39 13.62 -17.21
CA ASP A 112 -30.01 14.70 -18.11
C ASP A 112 -29.25 15.75 -17.28
N PRO A 113 -28.03 16.16 -17.69
CA PRO A 113 -27.25 17.17 -16.94
C PRO A 113 -28.01 18.45 -16.67
N ARG A 114 -29.14 18.67 -17.37
CA ARG A 114 -30.05 19.82 -17.17
C ARG A 114 -30.95 19.63 -15.96
N ASP A 115 -31.29 18.40 -15.61
CA ASP A 115 -32.16 18.08 -14.47
C ASP A 115 -31.38 17.89 -13.16
N HIS A 116 -30.06 17.94 -13.25
CA HIS A 116 -29.19 17.78 -12.05
C HIS A 116 -29.37 18.99 -11.09
N PRO A 117 -29.49 18.81 -9.78
CA PRO A 117 -29.64 19.89 -8.79
C PRO A 117 -28.61 21.02 -8.93
N PHE A 118 -27.43 20.71 -9.45
CA PHE A 118 -26.34 21.66 -9.68
C PHE A 118 -26.31 22.24 -11.12
N ALA A 119 -27.31 21.98 -11.97
CA ALA A 119 -27.36 22.49 -13.33
C ALA A 119 -27.30 24.03 -13.38
N ALA A 120 -27.89 24.69 -12.38
CA ALA A 120 -27.86 26.14 -12.24
C ALA A 120 -26.43 26.71 -12.11
N LEU A 121 -25.45 25.94 -11.64
CA LEU A 121 -24.06 26.40 -11.53
C LEU A 121 -23.38 26.65 -12.88
N LYS A 122 -23.92 26.09 -13.99
CA LYS A 122 -23.46 26.40 -15.35
C LYS A 122 -23.64 27.85 -15.72
N ALA A 123 -24.60 28.55 -15.07
CA ALA A 123 -24.85 29.98 -15.28
C ALA A 123 -23.80 30.87 -14.60
N LEU A 124 -23.05 30.34 -13.63
CA LEU A 124 -21.95 31.06 -12.99
C LEU A 124 -20.74 31.10 -13.93
N LYS A 125 -20.68 32.11 -14.76
CA LYS A 125 -19.48 32.42 -15.55
C LYS A 125 -18.37 32.80 -14.58
N LEU A 126 -17.30 32.00 -14.52
CA LEU A 126 -16.07 32.39 -13.86
C LEU A 126 -15.56 33.67 -14.54
N VAL A 127 -15.75 34.84 -13.91
CA VAL A 127 -15.17 36.08 -14.38
C VAL A 127 -13.65 35.95 -14.26
N PRO A 128 -12.90 35.99 -15.36
CA PRO A 128 -11.44 35.86 -15.27
C PRO A 128 -10.88 37.03 -14.46
N LYS A 129 -10.14 36.72 -13.42
CA LYS A 129 -9.49 37.72 -12.57
C LYS A 129 -8.58 38.60 -13.44
N PRO A 130 -8.72 39.95 -13.44
CA PRO A 130 -7.89 40.80 -14.28
C PRO A 130 -6.43 40.60 -13.97
N ARG A 131 -5.61 40.34 -14.99
CA ARG A 131 -4.14 40.25 -14.85
C ARG A 131 -3.62 41.57 -14.34
N ARG A 132 -3.03 41.59 -13.15
CA ARG A 132 -2.28 42.77 -12.65
C ARG A 132 -1.17 43.09 -13.66
N SER A 133 -1.28 44.26 -14.31
CA SER A 133 -0.21 44.78 -15.14
C SER A 133 1.04 45.02 -14.24
N LYS A 134 2.16 44.45 -14.64
CA LYS A 134 3.44 44.79 -14.03
C LYS A 134 3.75 46.25 -14.36
N LYS A 135 3.84 47.09 -13.32
CA LYS A 135 4.32 48.47 -13.43
C LYS A 135 5.80 48.41 -13.87
N PRO A 136 6.20 49.19 -14.91
CA PRO A 136 7.63 49.26 -15.26
C PRO A 136 8.41 49.86 -14.08
N ARG A 137 9.56 49.34 -13.84
CA ARG A 137 10.56 49.94 -12.92
C ARG A 137 11.35 50.93 -13.75
N ASP A 138 11.32 52.20 -13.33
CA ASP A 138 12.29 53.22 -13.68
C ASP A 138 13.59 52.97 -12.89
#